data_fcfd76f303bf0ff4d4af76a9d2d3d744
#
_entry.id   fcfd76f303bf0ff4d4af76a9d2d3d744
#
_cell.length_a   1.000
_cell.length_b   1.000
_cell.length_c   1.000
_cell.angle_alpha   90.00
_cell.angle_beta   90.00
_cell.angle_gamma   90.00
#
_symmetry.space_group_name_H-M   'P 1'
#
loop_
_entity.id
_entity.type
_entity.pdbx_description
1 polymer ?
#
loop_
_entity_poly.entity_id
_entity_poly.type
_entity_poly.pdbx_seq_one_letter_code
_entity_poly.pdbx_strand_id
1 'polypeptide(L)'
;MASDDLSTIRDWLAGTYSNRQQAMAEPVWFIPVRLWYVPVEGLFSEGVGFFTEQVNEHTPEQPYRTRVLQLLENPLRLENYRCKDQAAWAGAATRTERLQTLSPEDLELLPGCTIELKRKDNGYFGTMKEGQGCRLSPDSTSYVRIEFELTDTAFITLDRGFDLVTNTQVWGSEGGAYHYLKQDS
;
A
#
# COMPACT_ATOMS: atom_id res chain seq x y z
N MET A 1 5.82 18.23 -18.34
CA MET A 1 6.42 16.87 -18.15
C MET A 1 6.12 16.26 -16.76
N ALA A 2 5.86 17.06 -15.73
CA ALA A 2 5.49 16.54 -14.40
C ALA A 2 4.10 15.88 -14.35
N SER A 3 3.15 16.34 -15.15
CA SER A 3 1.77 15.79 -15.21
C SER A 3 1.66 14.35 -15.75
N ASP A 4 2.68 13.82 -16.38
CA ASP A 4 2.67 12.47 -16.97
C ASP A 4 2.93 11.38 -15.92
N ASP A 5 3.84 11.62 -14.97
CA ASP A 5 4.17 10.64 -13.94
C ASP A 5 3.00 10.41 -12.95
N LEU A 6 2.31 11.47 -12.54
CA LEU A 6 1.16 11.36 -11.64
C LEU A 6 0.03 10.53 -12.27
N SER A 7 -0.33 10.85 -13.52
CA SER A 7 -1.38 10.12 -14.24
C SER A 7 -0.98 8.68 -14.52
N THR A 8 0.26 8.43 -14.90
CA THR A 8 0.78 7.08 -15.15
C THR A 8 0.73 6.23 -13.88
N ILE A 9 1.23 6.75 -12.75
CA ILE A 9 1.19 6.02 -11.48
C ILE A 9 -0.25 5.78 -11.03
N ARG A 10 -1.13 6.79 -11.18
CA ARG A 10 -2.55 6.62 -10.85
C ARG A 10 -3.16 5.44 -11.63
N ASP A 11 -2.95 5.39 -12.93
CA ASP A 11 -3.56 4.39 -13.80
C ASP A 11 -2.94 3.00 -13.59
N TRP A 12 -1.64 2.95 -13.32
CA TRP A 12 -0.96 1.70 -13.03
C TRP A 12 -1.32 1.17 -11.65
N LEU A 13 -1.35 2.02 -10.62
CA LEU A 13 -1.64 1.60 -9.26
C LEU A 13 -3.11 1.19 -9.08
N ALA A 14 -4.05 1.89 -9.73
CA ALA A 14 -5.47 1.58 -9.64
C ALA A 14 -5.78 0.17 -10.14
N GLY A 15 -6.46 -0.63 -9.33
CA GLY A 15 -6.91 -1.97 -9.71
C GLY A 15 -6.85 -3.00 -8.60
N THR A 16 -7.07 -4.24 -9.02
CA THR A 16 -7.00 -5.43 -8.18
C THR A 16 -5.73 -6.20 -8.51
N TYR A 17 -5.08 -6.74 -7.50
CA TYR A 17 -3.82 -7.47 -7.60
C TYR A 17 -3.89 -8.77 -6.82
N SER A 18 -3.15 -9.79 -7.27
CA SER A 18 -3.03 -11.07 -6.56
C SER A 18 -1.61 -11.63 -6.71
N ASN A 19 -1.07 -12.19 -5.62
CA ASN A 19 0.16 -12.98 -5.66
C ASN A 19 -0.10 -14.49 -5.75
N ARG A 20 -1.28 -14.91 -6.14
CA ARG A 20 -1.69 -16.33 -6.13
C ARG A 20 -0.71 -17.26 -6.85
N GLN A 21 -0.14 -16.84 -7.98
CA GLN A 21 0.84 -17.64 -8.72
C GLN A 21 2.09 -17.88 -7.86
N GLN A 22 2.60 -16.84 -7.19
CA GLN A 22 3.74 -16.96 -6.29
C GLN A 22 3.42 -17.87 -5.10
N ALA A 23 2.27 -17.68 -4.46
CA ALA A 23 1.85 -18.47 -3.31
C ALA A 23 1.67 -19.95 -3.67
N MET A 24 1.22 -20.26 -4.88
CA MET A 24 1.13 -21.65 -5.37
C MET A 24 2.50 -22.27 -5.67
N ALA A 25 3.44 -21.48 -6.15
CA ALA A 25 4.80 -21.94 -6.46
C ALA A 25 5.65 -22.10 -5.19
N GLU A 26 5.45 -21.25 -4.20
CA GLU A 26 6.27 -21.17 -3.00
C GLU A 26 5.40 -21.10 -1.71
N PRO A 27 4.56 -22.13 -1.45
CA PRO A 27 3.53 -22.09 -0.39
C PRO A 27 4.10 -22.09 1.04
N VAL A 28 5.38 -22.39 1.20
CA VAL A 28 6.08 -22.31 2.51
C VAL A 28 6.35 -20.86 2.91
N TRP A 29 6.54 -19.99 1.91
CA TRP A 29 6.96 -18.61 2.13
C TRP A 29 5.83 -17.59 1.95
N PHE A 30 4.86 -17.89 1.09
CA PHE A 30 3.83 -16.95 0.70
C PHE A 30 2.43 -17.51 0.87
N ILE A 31 1.57 -16.73 1.48
CA ILE A 31 0.11 -16.96 1.46
C ILE A 31 -0.50 -16.24 0.26
N PRO A 32 -1.61 -16.73 -0.31
CA PRO A 32 -2.32 -16.02 -1.36
C PRO A 32 -3.03 -14.79 -0.78
N VAL A 33 -2.65 -13.62 -1.29
CA VAL A 33 -3.18 -12.33 -0.87
C VAL A 33 -3.80 -11.62 -2.07
N ARG A 34 -4.96 -11.03 -1.86
CA ARG A 34 -5.56 -10.07 -2.79
C ARG A 34 -5.44 -8.67 -2.22
N LEU A 35 -5.08 -7.75 -3.11
CA LEU A 35 -4.85 -6.35 -2.79
C LEU A 35 -5.65 -5.48 -3.76
N TRP A 36 -6.33 -4.47 -3.25
CA TRP A 36 -7.02 -3.45 -4.03
C TRP A 36 -6.39 -2.09 -3.81
N TYR A 37 -6.27 -1.35 -4.90
CA TYR A 37 -6.04 0.09 -4.92
C TYR A 37 -7.23 0.75 -5.63
N VAL A 38 -8.12 1.35 -4.87
CA VAL A 38 -9.34 2.00 -5.38
C VAL A 38 -9.14 3.50 -5.35
N PRO A 39 -9.10 4.19 -6.51
CA PRO A 39 -9.04 5.64 -6.54
C PRO A 39 -10.28 6.24 -5.84
N VAL A 40 -10.05 7.26 -5.00
CA VAL A 40 -11.12 8.01 -4.34
C VAL A 40 -11.00 9.47 -4.75
N GLU A 41 -11.80 9.84 -5.73
CA GLU A 41 -11.78 11.19 -6.30
C GLU A 41 -12.28 12.22 -5.28
N GLY A 42 -11.62 13.37 -5.23
CA GLY A 42 -12.00 14.48 -4.35
C GLY A 42 -11.73 14.26 -2.86
N LEU A 43 -11.11 13.13 -2.46
CA LEU A 43 -10.77 12.86 -1.07
C LEU A 43 -9.80 13.89 -0.49
N PHE A 44 -8.84 14.32 -1.28
CA PHE A 44 -7.85 15.34 -0.90
C PHE A 44 -7.94 16.55 -1.83
N SER A 45 -7.56 17.72 -1.33
CA SER A 45 -7.48 18.95 -2.14
C SER A 45 -6.36 18.93 -3.16
N GLU A 46 -5.35 18.07 -2.96
CA GLU A 46 -4.20 17.90 -3.86
C GLU A 46 -3.92 16.42 -4.10
N GLY A 47 -3.42 16.10 -5.30
CA GLY A 47 -3.01 14.75 -5.66
C GLY A 47 -4.17 13.80 -5.87
N VAL A 48 -3.89 12.51 -5.73
CA VAL A 48 -4.85 11.42 -5.92
C VAL A 48 -4.94 10.57 -4.67
N GLY A 49 -6.15 10.38 -4.16
CA GLY A 49 -6.43 9.48 -3.05
C GLY A 49 -6.64 8.04 -3.52
N PHE A 50 -6.12 7.07 -2.77
CA PHE A 50 -6.40 5.64 -2.95
C PHE A 50 -6.82 5.02 -1.64
N PHE A 51 -7.94 4.33 -1.64
CA PHE A 51 -8.27 3.38 -0.59
C PHE A 51 -7.64 2.03 -0.92
N THR A 52 -6.93 1.44 0.03
CA THR A 52 -6.29 0.15 -0.18
C THR A 52 -6.71 -0.86 0.88
N GLU A 53 -6.92 -2.09 0.46
CA GLU A 53 -7.33 -3.17 1.33
C GLU A 53 -6.66 -4.48 0.93
N GLN A 54 -6.27 -5.28 1.94
CA GLN A 54 -5.64 -6.57 1.75
C GLN A 54 -6.40 -7.65 2.46
N VAL A 55 -6.61 -8.77 1.77
CA VAL A 55 -7.22 -9.98 2.32
C VAL A 55 -6.37 -11.21 2.04
N ASN A 56 -6.40 -12.18 2.95
CA ASN A 56 -6.01 -13.54 2.60
C ASN A 56 -7.09 -14.12 1.68
N GLU A 57 -6.73 -14.66 0.52
CA GLU A 57 -7.72 -15.21 -0.43
C GLU A 57 -8.50 -16.41 0.11
N HIS A 58 -8.04 -17.03 1.20
CA HIS A 58 -8.80 -18.09 1.90
C HIS A 58 -9.88 -17.54 2.84
N THR A 59 -9.77 -16.26 3.21
CA THR A 59 -10.75 -15.57 4.09
C THR A 59 -11.05 -14.17 3.54
N PRO A 60 -11.61 -14.08 2.32
CA PRO A 60 -11.75 -12.82 1.60
C PRO A 60 -12.69 -11.81 2.26
N GLU A 61 -13.53 -12.26 3.18
CA GLU A 61 -14.44 -11.42 3.97
C GLU A 61 -13.77 -10.76 5.18
N GLN A 62 -12.50 -11.09 5.47
CA GLN A 62 -11.76 -10.59 6.63
C GLN A 62 -10.53 -9.79 6.20
N PRO A 63 -10.69 -8.51 5.83
CA PRO A 63 -9.55 -7.65 5.56
C PRO A 63 -8.65 -7.51 6.79
N TYR A 64 -7.38 -7.78 6.63
CA TYR A 64 -6.42 -7.66 7.72
C TYR A 64 -5.62 -6.35 7.68
N ARG A 65 -5.65 -5.65 6.55
CA ARG A 65 -4.97 -4.36 6.40
C ARG A 65 -5.80 -3.43 5.52
N THR A 66 -6.06 -2.24 6.05
CA THR A 66 -6.71 -1.13 5.35
C THR A 66 -5.83 0.10 5.48
N ARG A 67 -5.62 0.82 4.39
CA ARG A 67 -4.88 2.10 4.35
C ARG A 67 -5.53 3.04 3.35
N VAL A 68 -5.19 4.31 3.50
CA VAL A 68 -5.45 5.32 2.48
C VAL A 68 -4.11 5.93 2.08
N LEU A 69 -3.89 6.05 0.80
CA LEU A 69 -2.68 6.66 0.25
C LEU A 69 -3.05 7.95 -0.47
N GLN A 70 -2.20 8.96 -0.35
CA GLN A 70 -2.27 10.17 -1.15
C GLN A 70 -1.04 10.23 -2.05
N LEU A 71 -1.26 10.14 -3.34
CA LEU A 71 -0.22 10.32 -4.35
C LEU A 71 -0.06 11.81 -4.64
N LEU A 72 1.13 12.33 -4.43
CA LEU A 72 1.48 13.74 -4.60
C LEU A 72 2.65 13.91 -5.56
N GLU A 73 2.65 15.04 -6.26
CA GLU A 73 3.80 15.55 -7.03
C GLU A 73 4.63 16.54 -6.20
N ASN A 74 5.84 16.82 -6.69
CA ASN A 74 6.72 17.89 -6.23
C ASN A 74 7.05 17.88 -4.73
N PRO A 75 7.76 16.87 -4.20
CA PRO A 75 8.29 15.69 -4.87
C PRO A 75 7.26 14.58 -5.03
N LEU A 76 7.50 13.69 -5.99
CA LEU A 76 6.65 12.53 -6.26
C LEU A 76 6.72 11.56 -5.09
N ARG A 77 5.60 11.33 -4.41
CA ARG A 77 5.53 10.54 -3.19
C ARG A 77 4.13 10.02 -2.89
N LEU A 78 4.08 9.02 -2.04
CA LEU A 78 2.86 8.53 -1.38
C LEU A 78 2.91 8.86 0.10
N GLU A 79 1.92 9.60 0.59
CA GLU A 79 1.65 9.75 2.01
C GLU A 79 0.73 8.62 2.47
N ASN A 80 1.00 8.07 3.65
CA ASN A 80 0.24 6.98 4.22
C ASN A 80 -0.68 7.46 5.34
N TYR A 81 -1.95 7.06 5.25
CA TYR A 81 -2.97 7.31 6.27
C TYR A 81 -3.57 6.00 6.77
N ARG A 82 -3.98 5.97 8.02
CA ARG A 82 -4.90 4.94 8.53
C ARG A 82 -6.30 5.52 8.66
N CYS A 83 -7.31 4.67 8.53
CA CYS A 83 -8.65 5.03 8.94
C CYS A 83 -8.72 5.01 10.47
N LYS A 84 -9.29 6.06 11.09
CA LYS A 84 -9.48 6.14 12.54
C LYS A 84 -10.35 5.00 13.05
N ASP A 85 -11.39 4.65 12.32
CA ASP A 85 -12.22 3.46 12.52
C ASP A 85 -12.03 2.48 11.34
N GLN A 86 -11.08 1.56 11.47
CA GLN A 86 -10.80 0.58 10.42
C GLN A 86 -11.97 -0.40 10.22
N ALA A 87 -12.73 -0.72 11.26
CA ALA A 87 -13.85 -1.65 11.17
C ALA A 87 -14.99 -1.06 10.33
N ALA A 88 -15.21 0.25 10.43
CA ALA A 88 -16.23 0.95 9.62
C ALA A 88 -15.93 0.86 8.11
N TRP A 89 -14.68 0.73 7.71
CA TRP A 89 -14.26 0.71 6.31
C TRP A 89 -13.90 -0.68 5.78
N ALA A 90 -13.93 -1.70 6.63
CA ALA A 90 -13.64 -3.08 6.21
C ALA A 90 -14.58 -3.53 5.08
N GLY A 91 -14.00 -4.06 3.98
CA GLY A 91 -14.70 -4.50 2.77
C GLY A 91 -15.15 -3.36 1.86
N ALA A 92 -14.70 -2.13 2.06
CA ALA A 92 -15.08 -1.00 1.21
C ALA A 92 -14.42 -1.06 -0.17
N ALA A 93 -13.28 -1.76 -0.32
CA ALA A 93 -12.64 -1.94 -1.62
C ALA A 93 -13.51 -2.66 -2.66
N THR A 94 -14.41 -3.53 -2.20
CA THR A 94 -15.37 -4.26 -3.06
C THR A 94 -16.77 -3.64 -3.06
N ARG A 95 -17.00 -2.62 -2.25
CA ARG A 95 -18.26 -1.85 -2.14
C ARG A 95 -17.94 -0.37 -2.27
N THR A 96 -17.47 0.01 -3.45
CA THR A 96 -16.83 1.32 -3.72
C THR A 96 -17.80 2.50 -3.53
N GLU A 97 -19.10 2.28 -3.58
CA GLU A 97 -20.11 3.28 -3.24
C GLU A 97 -19.96 3.83 -1.80
N ARG A 98 -19.41 3.01 -0.89
CA ARG A 98 -19.13 3.45 0.49
C ARG A 98 -18.01 4.48 0.55
N LEU A 99 -17.05 4.43 -0.38
CA LEU A 99 -15.91 5.35 -0.42
C LEU A 99 -16.31 6.77 -0.78
N GLN A 100 -17.53 6.98 -1.31
CA GLN A 100 -18.05 8.32 -1.59
C GLN A 100 -18.28 9.18 -0.32
N THR A 101 -18.37 8.53 0.84
CA THR A 101 -18.52 9.22 2.13
C THR A 101 -17.21 9.33 2.91
N LEU A 102 -16.13 8.73 2.40
CA LEU A 102 -14.81 8.83 3.03
C LEU A 102 -14.29 10.27 2.92
N SER A 103 -13.88 10.82 4.04
CA SER A 103 -13.38 12.19 4.15
C SER A 103 -12.01 12.23 4.83
N PRO A 104 -11.24 13.33 4.70
CA PRO A 104 -9.98 13.48 5.43
C PRO A 104 -10.16 13.43 6.96
N GLU A 105 -11.34 13.74 7.47
CA GLU A 105 -11.67 13.70 8.89
C GLU A 105 -11.69 12.27 9.45
N ASP A 106 -11.94 11.28 8.60
CA ASP A 106 -11.90 9.85 8.94
C ASP A 106 -10.47 9.30 9.02
N LEU A 107 -9.50 10.09 8.59
CA LEU A 107 -8.13 9.67 8.37
C LEU A 107 -7.17 10.24 9.42
N GLU A 108 -6.09 9.51 9.64
CA GLU A 108 -4.95 9.94 10.43
C GLU A 108 -3.67 9.67 9.65
N LEU A 109 -2.88 10.73 9.40
CA LEU A 109 -1.58 10.60 8.76
C LEU A 109 -0.67 9.72 9.63
N LEU A 110 0.09 8.83 9.01
CA LEU A 110 1.14 8.05 9.65
C LEU A 110 2.49 8.77 9.47
N PRO A 111 2.94 9.51 10.49
CA PRO A 111 4.18 10.29 10.36
C PRO A 111 5.37 9.39 10.09
N GLY A 112 6.27 9.84 9.22
CA GLY A 112 7.47 9.09 8.85
C GLY A 112 7.24 7.89 7.91
N CYS A 113 5.99 7.64 7.49
CA CYS A 113 5.63 6.55 6.58
C CYS A 113 5.47 7.00 5.13
N THR A 114 6.00 8.14 4.77
CA THR A 114 6.05 8.64 3.39
C THR A 114 6.93 7.74 2.54
N ILE A 115 6.45 7.39 1.36
CA ILE A 115 7.21 6.64 0.35
C ILE A 115 7.57 7.59 -0.78
N GLU A 116 8.86 7.80 -0.99
CA GLU A 116 9.37 8.57 -2.14
C GLU A 116 9.37 7.69 -3.39
N LEU A 117 8.89 8.24 -4.49
CA LEU A 117 8.80 7.55 -5.77
C LEU A 117 9.85 8.08 -6.75
N LYS A 118 10.49 7.16 -7.45
CA LYS A 118 11.46 7.48 -8.50
C LYS A 118 11.15 6.65 -9.74
N ARG A 119 11.17 7.29 -10.91
CA ARG A 119 11.09 6.57 -12.18
C ARG A 119 12.36 5.75 -12.37
N LYS A 120 12.22 4.50 -12.77
CA LYS A 120 13.31 3.56 -13.03
C LYS A 120 12.93 2.66 -14.21
N ASP A 121 13.72 2.69 -15.26
CA ASP A 121 13.50 1.88 -16.48
C ASP A 121 12.05 1.95 -16.98
N ASN A 122 11.31 0.84 -16.91
CA ASN A 122 9.92 0.71 -17.35
C ASN A 122 8.92 0.82 -16.20
N GLY A 123 9.32 1.39 -15.04
CA GLY A 123 8.47 1.41 -13.86
C GLY A 123 8.79 2.53 -12.89
N TYR A 124 8.24 2.40 -11.70
CA TYR A 124 8.51 3.28 -10.57
C TYR A 124 8.99 2.46 -9.38
N PHE A 125 10.02 2.98 -8.73
CA PHE A 125 10.51 2.44 -7.48
C PHE A 125 10.09 3.34 -6.33
N GLY A 126 9.45 2.76 -5.32
CA GLY A 126 9.03 3.43 -4.09
C GLY A 126 9.85 2.96 -2.90
N THR A 127 10.34 3.89 -2.09
CA THR A 127 11.06 3.56 -0.85
C THR A 127 10.82 4.61 0.22
N MET A 128 10.81 4.17 1.47
CA MET A 128 10.80 5.07 2.63
C MET A 128 12.20 5.65 2.87
N LYS A 129 12.24 6.83 3.51
CA LYS A 129 13.52 7.37 4.02
C LYS A 129 14.17 6.40 4.98
N GLU A 130 15.49 6.36 4.95
CA GLU A 130 16.26 5.59 5.93
C GLU A 130 15.95 6.05 7.36
N GLY A 131 15.97 5.10 8.29
CA GLY A 131 15.76 5.36 9.71
C GLY A 131 14.54 4.61 10.28
N GLN A 132 14.16 4.97 11.49
CA GLN A 132 13.11 4.32 12.28
C GLN A 132 11.83 5.20 12.38
N GLY A 133 11.60 6.05 11.38
CA GLY A 133 10.54 7.07 11.43
C GLY A 133 9.12 6.52 11.29
N CYS A 134 8.94 5.46 10.51
CA CYS A 134 7.61 4.90 10.27
C CYS A 134 7.19 3.96 11.40
N ARG A 135 6.28 4.40 12.24
CA ARG A 135 5.64 3.60 13.29
C ARG A 135 4.15 3.54 13.06
N LEU A 136 3.55 2.35 13.18
CA LEU A 136 2.10 2.18 12.98
C LEU A 136 1.27 2.71 14.15
N SER A 137 1.88 2.88 15.33
CA SER A 137 1.30 3.56 16.49
C SER A 137 2.42 4.19 17.33
N PRO A 138 2.13 5.21 18.18
CA PRO A 138 3.10 5.80 19.10
C PRO A 138 3.76 4.78 20.04
N ASP A 139 3.02 3.76 20.46
CA ASP A 139 3.49 2.72 21.39
C ASP A 139 4.12 1.51 20.69
N SER A 140 4.29 1.58 19.36
CA SER A 140 4.90 0.48 18.61
C SER A 140 6.35 0.25 19.04
N THR A 141 6.70 -1.00 19.32
CA THR A 141 8.06 -1.44 19.60
C THR A 141 8.86 -1.74 18.34
N SER A 142 8.22 -1.58 17.19
CA SER A 142 8.83 -1.80 15.88
C SER A 142 8.59 -0.60 14.95
N TYR A 143 9.47 -0.47 13.98
CA TYR A 143 9.31 0.45 12.86
C TYR A 143 9.19 -0.30 11.54
N VAL A 144 8.60 0.35 10.55
CA VAL A 144 8.27 -0.24 9.24
C VAL A 144 9.26 0.25 8.20
N ARG A 145 9.64 -0.63 7.28
CA ARG A 145 10.28 -0.31 6.01
C ARG A 145 9.48 -0.93 4.88
N ILE A 146 9.17 -0.11 3.89
CA ILE A 146 8.49 -0.51 2.66
C ILE A 146 9.34 -0.08 1.49
N GLU A 147 9.52 -1.00 0.56
CA GLU A 147 10.05 -0.73 -0.77
C GLU A 147 9.22 -1.50 -1.80
N PHE A 148 8.99 -0.91 -2.95
CA PHE A 148 8.23 -1.56 -4.00
C PHE A 148 8.65 -1.14 -5.40
N GLU A 149 8.32 -1.97 -6.37
CA GLU A 149 8.37 -1.66 -7.79
C GLU A 149 6.94 -1.73 -8.36
N LEU A 150 6.59 -0.73 -9.16
CA LEU A 150 5.30 -0.62 -9.84
C LEU A 150 5.52 -0.57 -11.34
N THR A 151 4.84 -1.44 -12.06
CA THR A 151 4.70 -1.42 -13.53
C THR A 151 3.22 -1.36 -13.90
N ASP A 152 2.91 -1.32 -15.18
CA ASP A 152 1.54 -1.38 -15.69
C ASP A 152 0.80 -2.70 -15.34
N THR A 153 1.56 -3.79 -15.10
CA THR A 153 1.01 -5.15 -14.90
C THR A 153 1.32 -5.74 -13.54
N ALA A 154 2.22 -5.14 -12.76
CA ALA A 154 2.68 -5.74 -11.51
C ALA A 154 2.99 -4.70 -10.43
N PHE A 155 2.77 -5.12 -9.19
CA PHE A 155 3.18 -4.42 -7.98
C PHE A 155 3.99 -5.41 -7.12
N ILE A 156 5.28 -5.15 -6.99
CA ILE A 156 6.21 -6.01 -6.25
C ILE A 156 6.60 -5.25 -4.99
N THR A 157 6.31 -5.77 -3.80
CA THR A 157 6.54 -5.04 -2.55
C THR A 157 7.21 -5.90 -1.49
N LEU A 158 8.05 -5.25 -0.69
CA LEU A 158 8.71 -5.84 0.47
C LEU A 158 8.41 -4.96 1.69
N ASP A 159 7.45 -5.41 2.48
CA ASP A 159 7.01 -4.76 3.71
C ASP A 159 7.61 -5.51 4.89
N ARG A 160 8.40 -4.83 5.72
CA ARG A 160 9.08 -5.44 6.87
C ARG A 160 8.98 -4.55 8.10
N GLY A 161 8.85 -5.19 9.26
CA GLY A 161 8.95 -4.53 10.56
C GLY A 161 10.22 -4.93 11.30
N PHE A 162 10.87 -3.96 11.92
CA PHE A 162 12.11 -4.14 12.64
C PHE A 162 11.96 -3.66 14.07
N ASP A 163 12.52 -4.40 15.02
CA ASP A 163 12.58 -3.99 16.42
C ASP A 163 13.38 -2.69 16.59
N LEU A 164 12.85 -1.77 17.39
CA LEU A 164 13.45 -0.44 17.59
C LEU A 164 14.82 -0.45 18.27
N VAL A 165 15.08 -1.47 19.07
CA VAL A 165 16.31 -1.57 19.88
C VAL A 165 17.36 -2.41 19.19
N THR A 166 16.95 -3.59 18.70
CA THR A 166 17.87 -4.58 18.14
C THR A 166 18.06 -4.46 16.63
N ASN A 167 17.18 -3.73 15.93
CA ASN A 167 17.09 -3.68 14.47
C ASN A 167 16.92 -5.05 13.79
N THR A 168 16.45 -6.05 14.54
CA THR A 168 16.11 -7.35 13.95
C THR A 168 14.73 -7.32 13.33
N GLN A 169 14.54 -8.03 12.23
CA GLN A 169 13.21 -8.18 11.62
C GLN A 169 12.30 -8.96 12.57
N VAL A 170 11.12 -8.42 12.85
CA VAL A 170 10.11 -9.01 13.75
C VAL A 170 8.84 -9.42 13.03
N TRP A 171 8.61 -8.91 11.83
CA TRP A 171 7.54 -9.34 10.95
C TRP A 171 7.84 -8.99 9.48
N GLY A 172 7.05 -9.52 8.58
CA GLY A 172 7.21 -9.38 7.14
C GLY A 172 7.79 -10.65 6.52
N SER A 173 7.82 -10.68 5.20
CA SER A 173 8.31 -11.85 4.46
C SER A 173 9.80 -12.11 4.70
N GLU A 174 10.14 -13.36 4.98
CA GLU A 174 11.51 -13.88 4.97
C GLU A 174 11.87 -14.51 3.61
N GLY A 175 10.87 -14.84 2.80
CA GLY A 175 11.03 -15.44 1.47
C GLY A 175 11.31 -14.41 0.35
N GLY A 176 11.35 -13.11 0.68
CA GLY A 176 11.55 -12.04 -0.29
C GLY A 176 10.27 -11.23 -0.55
N ALA A 177 10.25 -10.47 -1.65
CA ALA A 177 9.14 -9.60 -1.98
C ALA A 177 7.89 -10.38 -2.40
N TYR A 178 6.71 -9.81 -2.10
CA TYR A 178 5.44 -10.26 -2.65
C TYR A 178 5.30 -9.76 -4.08
N HIS A 179 5.01 -10.65 -5.01
CA HIS A 179 4.84 -10.38 -6.44
C HIS A 179 3.35 -10.39 -6.79
N TYR A 180 2.73 -9.24 -6.77
CA TYR A 180 1.32 -9.09 -7.13
C TYR A 180 1.19 -8.80 -8.63
N LEU A 181 0.41 -9.62 -9.32
CA LEU A 181 0.04 -9.38 -10.71
C LEU A 181 -1.32 -8.68 -10.76
N LYS A 182 -1.42 -7.65 -11.60
CA LYS A 182 -2.67 -6.94 -11.85
C LYS A 182 -3.67 -7.90 -12.49
N GLN A 183 -4.89 -7.87 -11.98
CA GLN A 183 -5.97 -8.72 -12.48
C GLN A 183 -6.80 -7.95 -13.49
N ASP A 184 -7.24 -8.63 -14.55
CA ASP A 184 -8.20 -8.08 -15.49
C ASP A 184 -9.53 -7.78 -14.76
N SER A 185 -10.14 -6.67 -15.11
CA SER A 185 -11.38 -6.17 -14.51
C SER A 185 -12.58 -6.96 -15.00
#